data_b0a943edadbbad925cad0c3a83ed8aac
#
_entry.id   b0a943edadbbad925cad0c3a83ed8aac
#
_cell.length_a   1.000
_cell.length_b   1.000
_cell.length_c   1.000
_cell.angle_alpha   90.00
_cell.angle_beta   90.00
_cell.angle_gamma   90.00
#
_symmetry.space_group_name_H-M   'P 1'
#
loop_
_entity.id
_entity.type
_entity.pdbx_description
1 polymer ?
#
loop_
_entity_poly.entity_id
_entity_poly.type
_entity_poly.pdbx_seq_one_letter_code
_entity_poly.pdbx_strand_id
1 'polypeptide(L)'
;MRRSFQARALTAIAGLTAGVSLAACSSGGGGGGGDQLKGSLSGAGASFPAAIYTRWFQELAPQGVKVNYQSVGSGAGVRQFQAGTVDFGASDAPMKPDDIAKVTRGVLQIPMTAGAIAVGYNFPGCELKLTQEQLAAIFLGKIKNYSEVGCDDKAITVVRRSDGSGTTYNFTKHLSAISDAWKNGPGTGKSVAWPTGVGAKGNEGVSAQLNQIDGGLGYVEVAYVKGKLKAAALANASGEQVKPTNESESTALASIDLGPDLIGGNPNPPKGYPIVTFTWILAYKEGNADKTELLQKAFNFMLSEKSQSQAPELGYVSLPAEVVEKSKAAVGQISKESTKKGA
;
A
#
# COMPACT_ATOMS: atom_id res chain seq x y z
N MET A 1 -8.50 -6.28 -66.00
CA MET A 1 -7.75 -7.49 -66.45
C MET A 1 -7.80 -8.51 -65.34
N ARG A 2 -8.63 -9.38 -65.37
CA ARG A 2 -8.85 -10.80 -65.58
C ARG A 2 -7.53 -11.64 -65.57
N ARG A 3 -7.42 -12.62 -64.63
CA ARG A 3 -7.09 -14.05 -64.76
C ARG A 3 -6.81 -14.58 -63.36
N SER A 4 -7.61 -15.38 -62.81
CA SER A 4 -8.11 -16.79 -63.02
C SER A 4 -7.16 -17.87 -62.46
N PHE A 5 -7.70 -18.59 -61.46
CA PHE A 5 -7.71 -20.06 -61.25
C PHE A 5 -6.41 -20.88 -61.33
N GLN A 6 -6.13 -21.67 -60.31
CA GLN A 6 -6.27 -23.13 -60.45
C GLN A 6 -6.12 -23.87 -59.08
N ALA A 7 -7.12 -24.71 -58.83
CA ALA A 7 -7.14 -25.74 -57.78
C ALA A 7 -6.61 -27.07 -58.37
N ARG A 8 -5.97 -27.90 -57.53
CA ARG A 8 -5.83 -29.39 -57.70
C ARG A 8 -5.60 -29.93 -56.27
N ALA A 9 -6.48 -30.66 -55.70
CA ALA A 9 -7.03 -32.00 -55.85
C ALA A 9 -6.09 -33.12 -55.26
N LEU A 10 -6.59 -33.68 -54.15
CA LEU A 10 -6.61 -35.06 -53.65
C LEU A 10 -5.48 -36.05 -53.99
N THR A 11 -4.94 -36.68 -52.91
CA THR A 11 -4.85 -38.18 -52.92
C THR A 11 -4.88 -38.68 -51.47
N ALA A 12 -5.87 -39.51 -51.12
CA ALA A 12 -5.99 -40.32 -49.93
C ALA A 12 -5.20 -41.62 -50.14
N ILE A 13 -4.45 -42.05 -49.13
CA ILE A 13 -3.98 -43.44 -49.01
C ILE A 13 -4.33 -43.93 -47.60
N ALA A 14 -5.23 -44.90 -47.55
CA ALA A 14 -5.52 -45.71 -46.41
C ALA A 14 -4.49 -46.85 -46.29
N GLY A 15 -3.99 -47.12 -45.11
CA GLY A 15 -3.10 -48.24 -44.81
C GLY A 15 -3.34 -48.74 -43.40
N LEU A 16 -3.75 -49.97 -43.33
CA LEU A 16 -4.28 -50.79 -42.22
C LEU A 16 -3.16 -51.35 -41.32
N THR A 17 -3.52 -51.55 -40.04
CA THR A 17 -3.09 -52.60 -39.09
C THR A 17 -1.72 -52.60 -38.46
N ALA A 18 -1.66 -52.57 -37.12
CA ALA A 18 -1.44 -53.77 -36.27
C ALA A 18 -1.37 -53.36 -34.81
N GLY A 19 -2.22 -53.92 -33.98
CA GLY A 19 -2.18 -53.77 -32.53
C GLY A 19 -1.01 -54.52 -31.93
N VAL A 20 -0.32 -53.88 -30.98
CA VAL A 20 0.52 -54.58 -29.99
C VAL A 20 0.14 -54.00 -28.61
N SER A 21 -0.57 -54.78 -27.87
CA SER A 21 -0.82 -54.60 -26.45
C SER A 21 0.47 -54.93 -25.70
N LEU A 22 1.09 -53.95 -25.08
CA LEU A 22 2.11 -54.13 -24.05
C LEU A 22 1.57 -53.63 -22.72
N ALA A 23 1.13 -54.57 -21.92
CA ALA A 23 0.98 -54.38 -20.50
C ALA A 23 2.39 -54.14 -19.90
N ALA A 24 2.65 -52.95 -19.41
CA ALA A 24 3.82 -52.63 -18.63
C ALA A 24 3.39 -52.33 -17.21
N CYS A 25 3.94 -53.10 -16.32
CA CYS A 25 3.75 -53.13 -14.89
C CYS A 25 3.84 -51.80 -14.21
N SER A 26 2.88 -51.59 -13.34
CA SER A 26 2.93 -50.67 -12.18
C SER A 26 4.19 -50.98 -11.36
N SER A 27 5.14 -50.08 -11.37
CA SER A 27 6.08 -49.94 -10.27
C SER A 27 5.73 -48.66 -9.51
N GLY A 28 5.23 -48.84 -8.32
CA GLY A 28 4.97 -47.79 -7.38
C GLY A 28 6.23 -47.00 -7.05
N GLY A 29 6.20 -45.72 -7.39
CA GLY A 29 7.08 -44.68 -6.87
C GLY A 29 6.22 -43.65 -6.19
N GLY A 30 6.00 -43.84 -4.91
CA GLY A 30 5.40 -42.84 -4.05
C GLY A 30 6.30 -41.61 -3.97
N GLY A 31 6.13 -40.69 -4.90
CA GLY A 31 6.59 -39.31 -4.79
C GLY A 31 5.42 -38.49 -4.29
N GLY A 32 5.36 -38.21 -2.99
CA GLY A 32 4.44 -37.28 -2.40
C GLY A 32 4.70 -35.85 -2.93
N GLY A 33 4.26 -35.60 -4.14
CA GLY A 33 4.03 -34.24 -4.64
C GLY A 33 2.74 -33.77 -4.02
N GLY A 34 2.83 -33.18 -2.83
CA GLY A 34 1.71 -32.44 -2.27
C GLY A 34 1.23 -31.46 -3.33
N ASP A 35 -0.04 -31.51 -3.63
CA ASP A 35 -0.70 -30.67 -4.63
C ASP A 35 -0.41 -29.21 -4.26
N GLN A 36 0.50 -28.58 -4.98
CA GLN A 36 0.98 -27.25 -4.62
C GLN A 36 -0.17 -26.29 -4.85
N LEU A 37 -0.67 -25.68 -3.74
CA LEU A 37 -1.77 -24.73 -3.77
C LEU A 37 -1.52 -23.68 -4.85
N LYS A 38 -2.39 -23.63 -5.87
CA LYS A 38 -2.28 -22.72 -7.00
C LYS A 38 -3.55 -21.92 -7.19
N GLY A 39 -3.40 -20.64 -7.48
CA GLY A 39 -4.56 -19.79 -7.75
C GLY A 39 -4.21 -18.34 -7.92
N SER A 40 -5.25 -17.50 -8.07
CA SER A 40 -5.11 -16.06 -8.21
C SER A 40 -5.96 -15.31 -7.20
N LEU A 41 -5.45 -14.18 -6.74
CA LEU A 41 -6.12 -13.23 -5.87
C LEU A 41 -6.18 -11.87 -6.54
N SER A 42 -7.27 -11.15 -6.32
CA SER A 42 -7.45 -9.74 -6.70
C SER A 42 -7.42 -8.86 -5.45
N GLY A 43 -6.65 -7.79 -5.50
CA GLY A 43 -6.59 -6.82 -4.42
C GLY A 43 -6.60 -5.39 -4.96
N ALA A 44 -7.10 -4.45 -4.17
CA ALA A 44 -7.10 -3.03 -4.56
C ALA A 44 -6.99 -2.12 -3.34
N GLY A 45 -6.30 -1.00 -3.49
CA GLY A 45 -6.28 -0.01 -2.40
C GLY A 45 -5.08 0.93 -2.40
N ALA A 46 -4.53 1.10 -1.23
CA ALA A 46 -3.49 2.08 -0.93
C ALA A 46 -2.31 2.04 -1.90
N SER A 47 -1.87 3.21 -2.36
CA SER A 47 -0.63 3.34 -3.12
C SER A 47 0.62 3.40 -2.23
N PHE A 48 0.44 3.67 -0.94
CA PHE A 48 1.53 3.70 0.04
C PHE A 48 2.37 2.41 -0.01
N PRO A 49 1.82 1.19 0.14
CA PRO A 49 2.60 -0.04 0.15
C PRO A 49 2.85 -0.63 -1.25
N ALA A 50 2.44 0.04 -2.35
CA ALA A 50 2.40 -0.61 -3.66
C ALA A 50 3.77 -1.10 -4.14
N ALA A 51 4.87 -0.42 -3.79
CA ALA A 51 6.22 -0.84 -4.19
C ALA A 51 6.63 -2.16 -3.52
N ILE A 52 6.45 -2.26 -2.19
CA ILE A 52 6.79 -3.48 -1.45
C ILE A 52 5.80 -4.61 -1.73
N TYR A 53 4.50 -4.32 -1.90
CA TYR A 53 3.50 -5.33 -2.28
C TYR A 53 3.81 -5.94 -3.65
N THR A 54 4.22 -5.11 -4.61
CA THR A 54 4.65 -5.60 -5.94
C THR A 54 5.81 -6.57 -5.82
N ARG A 55 6.83 -6.25 -5.00
CA ARG A 55 7.97 -7.12 -4.75
C ARG A 55 7.53 -8.46 -4.15
N TRP A 56 6.76 -8.42 -3.07
CA TRP A 56 6.30 -9.62 -2.39
C TRP A 56 5.40 -10.50 -3.27
N PHE A 57 4.49 -9.92 -4.06
CA PHE A 57 3.62 -10.68 -4.94
C PHE A 57 4.38 -11.29 -6.13
N GLN A 58 5.43 -10.63 -6.62
CA GLN A 58 6.33 -11.21 -7.61
C GLN A 58 7.09 -12.43 -7.07
N GLU A 59 7.55 -12.39 -5.82
CA GLU A 59 8.23 -13.52 -5.16
C GLU A 59 7.27 -14.65 -4.76
N LEU A 60 6.01 -14.35 -4.55
CA LEU A 60 4.97 -15.33 -4.23
C LEU A 60 4.48 -16.08 -5.47
N ALA A 61 4.49 -15.45 -6.65
CA ALA A 61 3.97 -16.04 -7.88
C ALA A 61 4.59 -17.41 -8.27
N PRO A 62 5.91 -17.63 -8.17
CA PRO A 62 6.51 -18.95 -8.39
C PRO A 62 6.05 -20.02 -7.40
N GLN A 63 5.51 -19.63 -6.26
CA GLN A 63 4.99 -20.51 -5.23
C GLN A 63 3.52 -20.90 -5.47
N GLY A 64 2.96 -20.55 -6.64
CA GLY A 64 1.61 -20.91 -7.08
C GLY A 64 0.54 -19.87 -6.82
N VAL A 65 0.78 -18.78 -6.08
CA VAL A 65 -0.22 -17.75 -5.80
C VAL A 65 0.08 -16.48 -6.59
N LYS A 66 -0.76 -16.18 -7.57
CA LYS A 66 -0.67 -14.93 -8.35
C LYS A 66 -1.57 -13.87 -7.74
N VAL A 67 -1.05 -12.68 -7.48
CA VAL A 67 -1.84 -11.57 -6.94
C VAL A 67 -1.87 -10.43 -7.95
N ASN A 68 -3.07 -10.01 -8.33
CA ASN A 68 -3.29 -8.80 -9.11
C ASN A 68 -3.71 -7.67 -8.15
N TYR A 69 -2.77 -6.80 -7.81
CA TYR A 69 -2.99 -5.67 -6.92
C TYR A 69 -3.11 -4.37 -7.71
N GLN A 70 -4.19 -3.62 -7.46
CA GLN A 70 -4.46 -2.33 -8.10
C GLN A 70 -4.21 -1.19 -7.10
N SER A 71 -3.19 -0.37 -7.37
CA SER A 71 -2.89 0.87 -6.64
C SER A 71 -3.88 1.97 -7.04
N VAL A 72 -5.03 2.03 -6.37
CA VAL A 72 -6.14 2.97 -6.70
C VAL A 72 -6.44 3.97 -5.59
N GLY A 73 -5.67 3.93 -4.50
CA GLY A 73 -5.86 4.70 -3.28
C GLY A 73 -6.78 4.04 -2.28
N SER A 74 -6.54 4.29 -0.98
CA SER A 74 -7.26 3.66 0.14
C SER A 74 -8.77 3.83 0.06
N GLY A 75 -9.25 5.00 -0.39
CA GLY A 75 -10.69 5.25 -0.51
C GLY A 75 -11.37 4.35 -1.55
N ALA A 76 -10.73 4.13 -2.70
CA ALA A 76 -11.25 3.22 -3.72
C ALA A 76 -11.11 1.75 -3.26
N GLY A 77 -10.00 1.40 -2.59
CA GLY A 77 -9.80 0.07 -2.01
C GLY A 77 -10.90 -0.31 -1.01
N VAL A 78 -11.22 0.57 -0.08
CA VAL A 78 -12.33 0.36 0.88
C VAL A 78 -13.65 0.16 0.15
N ARG A 79 -13.97 0.99 -0.85
CA ARG A 79 -15.24 0.83 -1.63
C ARG A 79 -15.31 -0.47 -2.40
N GLN A 80 -14.22 -0.90 -3.05
CA GLN A 80 -14.17 -2.18 -3.78
C GLN A 80 -14.28 -3.37 -2.83
N PHE A 81 -13.62 -3.29 -1.68
CA PHE A 81 -13.73 -4.28 -0.63
C PHE A 81 -15.15 -4.39 -0.08
N GLN A 82 -15.80 -3.25 0.25
CA GLN A 82 -17.21 -3.23 0.68
C GLN A 82 -18.16 -3.83 -0.37
N ALA A 83 -17.91 -3.56 -1.65
CA ALA A 83 -18.72 -4.08 -2.75
C ALA A 83 -18.45 -5.56 -3.08
N GLY A 84 -17.46 -6.19 -2.45
CA GLY A 84 -17.11 -7.60 -2.73
C GLY A 84 -16.47 -7.83 -4.10
N THR A 85 -15.95 -6.79 -4.75
CA THR A 85 -15.38 -6.88 -6.11
C THR A 85 -13.90 -7.27 -6.14
N VAL A 86 -13.27 -7.39 -4.97
CA VAL A 86 -11.89 -7.84 -4.79
C VAL A 86 -11.83 -8.85 -3.64
N ASP A 87 -10.81 -9.73 -3.66
CA ASP A 87 -10.59 -10.72 -2.60
C ASP A 87 -10.07 -10.05 -1.32
N PHE A 88 -9.36 -8.91 -1.45
CA PHE A 88 -8.90 -8.11 -0.32
C PHE A 88 -8.77 -6.63 -0.68
N GLY A 89 -8.87 -5.77 0.32
CA GLY A 89 -8.59 -4.35 0.19
C GLY A 89 -7.25 -3.97 0.81
N ALA A 90 -6.80 -2.71 0.63
CA ALA A 90 -5.69 -2.15 1.37
C ALA A 90 -5.92 -0.66 1.70
N SER A 91 -5.52 -0.25 2.91
CA SER A 91 -5.71 1.13 3.38
C SER A 91 -4.65 1.50 4.42
N ASP A 92 -4.13 2.73 4.34
CA ASP A 92 -3.23 3.32 5.36
C ASP A 92 -4.04 4.13 6.40
N ALA A 93 -5.35 4.08 6.33
CA ALA A 93 -6.25 4.66 7.30
C ALA A 93 -7.27 3.61 7.74
N PRO A 94 -7.61 3.54 9.03
CA PRO A 94 -8.64 2.62 9.51
C PRO A 94 -9.95 2.78 8.74
N MET A 95 -10.69 1.67 8.60
CA MET A 95 -12.07 1.74 8.16
C MET A 95 -12.92 2.39 9.24
N LYS A 96 -13.86 3.23 8.84
CA LYS A 96 -14.84 3.80 9.76
C LYS A 96 -15.80 2.71 10.24
N PRO A 97 -16.36 2.81 11.47
CA PRO A 97 -17.33 1.83 11.96
C PRO A 97 -18.52 1.63 11.02
N ASP A 98 -19.06 2.70 10.43
CA ASP A 98 -20.15 2.63 9.44
C ASP A 98 -19.76 1.90 8.16
N ASP A 99 -18.46 1.96 7.79
CA ASP A 99 -17.95 1.24 6.63
C ASP A 99 -17.73 -0.24 6.93
N ILE A 100 -17.28 -0.56 8.15
CA ILE A 100 -17.15 -1.94 8.64
C ILE A 100 -18.53 -2.61 8.71
N ALA A 101 -19.54 -1.93 9.22
CA ALA A 101 -20.90 -2.44 9.35
C ALA A 101 -21.54 -2.87 8.01
N LYS A 102 -21.10 -2.28 6.90
CA LYS A 102 -21.57 -2.64 5.55
C LYS A 102 -20.96 -3.96 5.03
N VAL A 103 -19.88 -4.45 5.64
CA VAL A 103 -19.23 -5.69 5.20
C VAL A 103 -19.81 -6.88 5.95
N THR A 104 -20.80 -7.54 5.35
CA THR A 104 -21.56 -8.64 6.00
C THR A 104 -20.68 -9.85 6.36
N ARG A 105 -19.55 -10.04 5.65
CA ARG A 105 -18.55 -11.10 5.85
C ARG A 105 -17.58 -10.83 7.01
N GLY A 106 -17.78 -9.72 7.77
CA GLY A 106 -16.83 -9.27 8.79
C GLY A 106 -15.52 -8.71 8.19
N VAL A 107 -14.81 -7.93 8.98
CA VAL A 107 -13.58 -7.25 8.54
C VAL A 107 -12.43 -7.59 9.50
N LEU A 108 -11.30 -7.96 8.93
CA LEU A 108 -10.01 -7.98 9.60
C LEU A 108 -9.14 -6.89 8.97
N GLN A 109 -8.55 -6.02 9.79
CA GLN A 109 -7.59 -5.01 9.37
C GLN A 109 -6.21 -5.46 9.86
N ILE A 110 -5.38 -5.96 8.95
CA ILE A 110 -4.15 -6.68 9.28
C ILE A 110 -2.94 -5.84 8.86
N PRO A 111 -2.12 -5.34 9.80
CA PRO A 111 -0.89 -4.64 9.46
C PRO A 111 0.06 -5.53 8.66
N MET A 112 0.63 -5.00 7.56
CA MET A 112 1.57 -5.77 6.73
C MET A 112 2.96 -5.14 6.67
N THR A 113 3.04 -3.84 6.78
CA THR A 113 4.27 -3.06 6.87
C THR A 113 3.97 -1.69 7.43
N ALA A 114 5.00 -0.88 7.61
CA ALA A 114 4.90 0.49 8.06
C ALA A 114 5.89 1.37 7.28
N GLY A 115 5.78 2.68 7.45
CA GLY A 115 6.72 3.62 6.83
C GLY A 115 6.37 5.06 7.16
N ALA A 116 7.18 6.00 6.65
CA ALA A 116 6.97 7.40 6.83
C ALA A 116 6.27 8.07 5.64
N ILE A 117 5.59 9.17 5.94
CA ILE A 117 5.08 10.10 4.94
C ILE A 117 6.03 11.29 4.91
N ALA A 118 6.93 11.28 3.92
CA ALA A 118 7.90 12.33 3.73
C ALA A 118 7.26 13.58 3.11
N VAL A 119 7.72 14.76 3.52
CA VAL A 119 7.55 15.99 2.76
C VAL A 119 8.65 16.00 1.70
N GLY A 120 8.29 15.57 0.49
CA GLY A 120 9.17 15.57 -0.67
C GLY A 120 9.19 16.92 -1.35
N TYR A 121 10.37 17.36 -1.81
CA TYR A 121 10.53 18.63 -2.51
C TYR A 121 11.56 18.55 -3.64
N ASN A 122 11.41 19.40 -4.65
CA ASN A 122 12.30 19.53 -5.80
C ASN A 122 12.95 20.93 -5.82
N PHE A 123 13.97 21.11 -5.00
CA PHE A 123 14.82 22.30 -4.97
C PHE A 123 16.25 21.90 -4.56
N PRO A 124 17.14 21.57 -5.51
CA PRO A 124 18.45 20.96 -5.22
C PRO A 124 19.36 21.80 -4.30
N GLY A 125 19.30 23.12 -4.38
CA GLY A 125 20.11 24.06 -3.58
C GLY A 125 19.68 24.20 -2.12
N CYS A 126 18.54 23.61 -1.72
CA CYS A 126 17.98 23.75 -0.39
C CYS A 126 18.13 22.46 0.43
N GLU A 127 18.54 22.58 1.70
CA GLU A 127 18.43 21.53 2.73
C GLU A 127 17.27 21.88 3.66
N LEU A 128 16.06 21.54 3.21
CA LEU A 128 14.82 21.98 3.85
C LEU A 128 14.62 21.36 5.23
N LYS A 129 14.43 22.22 6.22
CA LYS A 129 14.07 21.88 7.61
C LYS A 129 12.84 22.68 7.99
N LEU A 130 11.76 22.02 8.39
CA LEU A 130 10.50 22.68 8.68
C LEU A 130 10.13 22.55 10.15
N THR A 131 9.79 23.65 10.80
CA THR A 131 9.06 23.61 12.05
C THR A 131 7.61 23.14 11.81
N GLN A 132 6.90 22.80 12.87
CA GLN A 132 5.50 22.37 12.76
C GLN A 132 4.61 23.51 12.21
N GLU A 133 4.87 24.75 12.64
CA GLU A 133 4.17 25.94 12.16
C GLU A 133 4.42 26.20 10.67
N GLN A 134 5.70 26.08 10.23
CA GLN A 134 6.06 26.28 8.82
C GLN A 134 5.40 25.21 7.94
N LEU A 135 5.45 23.94 8.35
CA LEU A 135 4.78 22.86 7.64
C LEU A 135 3.29 23.13 7.45
N ALA A 136 2.58 23.46 8.53
CA ALA A 136 1.16 23.78 8.45
C ALA A 136 0.90 25.02 7.58
N ALA A 137 1.72 26.08 7.71
CA ALA A 137 1.57 27.32 6.96
C ALA A 137 1.76 27.13 5.44
N ILE A 138 2.68 26.26 5.00
CA ILE A 138 2.85 25.92 3.59
C ILE A 138 1.57 25.29 3.03
N PHE A 139 1.01 24.28 3.71
CA PHE A 139 -0.19 23.59 3.22
C PHE A 139 -1.49 24.39 3.42
N LEU A 140 -1.48 25.42 4.29
CA LEU A 140 -2.52 26.45 4.37
C LEU A 140 -2.38 27.53 3.28
N GLY A 141 -1.31 27.49 2.47
CA GLY A 141 -1.01 28.50 1.44
C GLY A 141 -0.60 29.86 1.99
N LYS A 142 -0.15 29.92 3.26
CA LYS A 142 0.36 31.14 3.91
C LYS A 142 1.83 31.38 3.57
N ILE A 143 2.67 30.35 3.62
CA ILE A 143 4.06 30.37 3.11
C ILE A 143 4.04 29.91 1.66
N LYS A 144 4.61 30.71 0.77
CA LYS A 144 4.57 30.48 -0.69
C LYS A 144 5.96 30.53 -1.33
N ASN A 145 7.00 30.79 -0.56
CA ASN A 145 8.36 30.90 -1.05
C ASN A 145 9.33 30.18 -0.12
N TYR A 146 10.34 29.52 -0.71
CA TYR A 146 11.37 28.83 0.05
C TYR A 146 12.25 29.78 0.87
N SER A 147 12.36 31.08 0.49
CA SER A 147 13.07 32.08 1.29
C SER A 147 12.41 32.31 2.68
N GLU A 148 11.12 32.05 2.82
CA GLU A 148 10.40 32.15 4.10
C GLU A 148 10.73 30.97 5.06
N VAL A 149 11.42 29.95 4.57
CA VAL A 149 11.81 28.75 5.34
C VAL A 149 13.33 28.49 5.32
N GLY A 150 14.12 29.54 5.02
CA GLY A 150 15.58 29.52 5.15
C GLY A 150 16.36 28.98 3.94
N CYS A 151 15.73 28.92 2.77
CA CYS A 151 16.40 28.62 1.50
C CYS A 151 16.46 29.84 0.60
N ASP A 152 16.98 29.68 -0.63
CA ASP A 152 17.01 30.76 -1.62
C ASP A 152 15.61 31.11 -2.14
N ASP A 153 15.48 32.23 -2.83
CA ASP A 153 14.23 32.70 -3.41
C ASP A 153 13.74 31.74 -4.52
N LYS A 154 12.69 31.03 -4.20
CA LYS A 154 12.01 30.09 -5.10
C LYS A 154 10.56 29.93 -4.66
N ALA A 155 9.64 30.10 -5.61
CA ALA A 155 8.22 29.87 -5.34
C ALA A 155 7.93 28.40 -4.99
N ILE A 156 7.10 28.16 -3.97
CA ILE A 156 6.62 26.82 -3.59
C ILE A 156 5.36 26.50 -4.39
N THR A 157 5.39 25.40 -5.15
CA THR A 157 4.18 24.79 -5.72
C THR A 157 3.81 23.54 -4.93
N VAL A 158 2.73 23.61 -4.17
CA VAL A 158 2.24 22.46 -3.38
C VAL A 158 1.63 21.41 -4.31
N VAL A 159 2.04 20.14 -4.14
CA VAL A 159 1.43 18.98 -4.81
C VAL A 159 0.80 18.09 -3.77
N ARG A 160 -0.47 17.76 -3.98
CA ARG A 160 -1.30 16.99 -3.04
C ARG A 160 -2.04 15.86 -3.73
N ARG A 161 -2.60 14.93 -2.97
CA ARG A 161 -3.42 13.85 -3.52
C ARG A 161 -4.76 14.35 -4.05
N SER A 162 -5.17 13.82 -5.19
CA SER A 162 -6.49 14.07 -5.80
C SER A 162 -7.48 12.94 -5.57
N ASP A 163 -7.03 11.78 -5.12
CA ASP A 163 -7.83 10.58 -4.82
C ASP A 163 -8.08 10.43 -3.32
N GLY A 164 -8.99 9.54 -2.94
CA GLY A 164 -9.20 9.16 -1.54
C GLY A 164 -8.02 8.37 -1.00
N SER A 165 -7.18 8.99 -0.17
CA SER A 165 -5.85 8.53 0.20
C SER A 165 -5.67 8.30 1.69
N GLY A 166 -5.13 7.13 2.08
CA GLY A 166 -4.68 6.89 3.44
C GLY A 166 -3.45 7.72 3.81
N THR A 167 -2.54 7.96 2.83
CA THR A 167 -1.41 8.88 3.00
C THR A 167 -1.91 10.29 3.35
N THR A 168 -2.92 10.80 2.62
CA THR A 168 -3.59 12.07 2.94
C THR A 168 -4.20 12.05 4.34
N TYR A 169 -4.87 10.96 4.72
CA TYR A 169 -5.47 10.86 6.06
C TYR A 169 -4.44 11.04 7.18
N ASN A 170 -3.32 10.33 7.11
CA ASN A 170 -2.27 10.41 8.14
C ASN A 170 -1.54 11.77 8.10
N PHE A 171 -1.26 12.30 6.92
CA PHE A 171 -0.67 13.62 6.76
C PHE A 171 -1.58 14.72 7.34
N THR A 172 -2.85 14.72 7.01
CA THR A 172 -3.82 15.71 7.53
C THR A 172 -4.14 15.51 9.01
N LYS A 173 -4.03 14.27 9.52
CA LYS A 173 -4.12 13.98 10.95
C LYS A 173 -2.95 14.61 11.72
N HIS A 174 -1.72 14.53 11.16
CA HIS A 174 -0.56 15.23 11.70
C HIS A 174 -0.75 16.76 11.65
N LEU A 175 -1.15 17.33 10.52
CA LEU A 175 -1.41 18.77 10.41
C LEU A 175 -2.49 19.25 11.40
N SER A 176 -3.52 18.44 11.66
CA SER A 176 -4.54 18.75 12.68
C SER A 176 -4.00 18.67 14.10
N ALA A 177 -2.98 17.86 14.36
CA ALA A 177 -2.35 17.75 15.67
C ALA A 177 -1.42 18.93 15.98
N ILE A 178 -0.83 19.54 14.94
CA ILE A 178 0.17 20.62 15.09
C ILE A 178 -0.38 22.03 14.78
N SER A 179 -1.63 22.16 14.32
CA SER A 179 -2.19 23.45 13.90
C SER A 179 -3.71 23.52 14.12
N ASP A 180 -4.14 24.39 15.00
CA ASP A 180 -5.58 24.65 15.21
C ASP A 180 -6.24 25.25 13.96
N ALA A 181 -5.51 26.08 13.20
CA ALA A 181 -6.02 26.63 11.94
C ALA A 181 -6.30 25.51 10.91
N TRP A 182 -5.44 24.48 10.87
CA TRP A 182 -5.70 23.31 10.03
C TRP A 182 -6.86 22.46 10.56
N LYS A 183 -6.83 22.17 11.88
CA LYS A 183 -7.85 21.35 12.56
C LYS A 183 -9.26 21.88 12.37
N ASN A 184 -9.42 23.21 12.53
CA ASN A 184 -10.73 23.89 12.44
C ASN A 184 -11.11 24.28 11.00
N GLY A 185 -10.19 24.17 10.03
CA GLY A 185 -10.40 24.43 8.62
C GLY A 185 -10.49 23.12 7.81
N PRO A 186 -9.42 22.71 7.09
CA PRO A 186 -9.46 21.52 6.26
C PRO A 186 -9.69 20.22 7.05
N GLY A 187 -9.18 20.13 8.28
CA GLY A 187 -9.32 18.98 9.16
C GLY A 187 -8.59 17.71 8.70
N THR A 188 -9.06 16.55 9.17
CA THR A 188 -8.49 15.23 8.90
C THR A 188 -9.40 14.41 7.99
N GLY A 189 -8.85 13.82 6.92
CA GLY A 189 -9.62 12.96 6.03
C GLY A 189 -8.80 12.27 4.94
N LYS A 190 -9.36 11.23 4.32
CA LYS A 190 -8.83 10.63 3.08
C LYS A 190 -8.92 11.60 1.89
N SER A 191 -9.79 12.60 1.99
CA SER A 191 -9.94 13.76 1.12
C SER A 191 -10.38 14.93 1.97
N VAL A 192 -9.79 16.11 1.76
CA VAL A 192 -10.12 17.37 2.47
C VAL A 192 -10.28 18.50 1.46
N ALA A 193 -10.87 19.62 1.91
CA ALA A 193 -10.91 20.86 1.13
C ALA A 193 -9.54 21.55 1.20
N TRP A 194 -8.65 21.25 0.26
CA TRP A 194 -7.29 21.79 0.25
C TRP A 194 -7.29 23.30 -0.02
N PRO A 195 -6.65 24.10 0.84
CA PRO A 195 -6.54 25.55 0.61
C PRO A 195 -5.69 25.92 -0.59
N THR A 196 -4.74 25.06 -0.96
CA THR A 196 -3.79 25.31 -2.04
C THR A 196 -3.33 24.01 -2.71
N GLY A 197 -2.59 24.13 -3.79
CA GLY A 197 -1.87 23.05 -4.44
C GLY A 197 -2.62 22.36 -5.58
N VAL A 198 -1.84 21.69 -6.43
CA VAL A 198 -2.31 20.88 -7.55
C VAL A 198 -2.47 19.43 -7.14
N GLY A 199 -3.46 18.74 -7.72
CA GLY A 199 -3.79 17.36 -7.37
C GLY A 199 -3.11 16.35 -8.29
N ALA A 200 -2.56 15.27 -7.70
CA ALA A 200 -2.04 14.12 -8.43
C ALA A 200 -2.56 12.81 -7.82
N LYS A 201 -2.77 11.78 -8.66
CA LYS A 201 -3.34 10.50 -8.22
C LYS A 201 -2.25 9.55 -7.74
N GLY A 202 -2.43 8.97 -6.56
CA GLY A 202 -1.48 8.02 -5.96
C GLY A 202 -0.20 8.68 -5.45
N ASN A 203 0.61 7.94 -4.71
CA ASN A 203 1.97 8.38 -4.33
C ASN A 203 2.86 8.52 -5.57
N GLU A 204 2.73 7.60 -6.53
CA GLU A 204 3.40 7.61 -7.82
C GLU A 204 3.12 8.89 -8.63
N GLY A 205 1.87 9.33 -8.69
CA GLY A 205 1.49 10.55 -9.39
C GLY A 205 2.01 11.80 -8.70
N VAL A 206 1.98 11.87 -7.36
CA VAL A 206 2.57 13.00 -6.61
C VAL A 206 4.08 13.05 -6.83
N SER A 207 4.79 11.92 -6.72
CA SER A 207 6.23 11.86 -6.97
C SER A 207 6.59 12.28 -8.40
N ALA A 208 5.85 11.80 -9.40
CA ALA A 208 6.06 12.19 -10.80
C ALA A 208 5.87 13.70 -11.02
N GLN A 209 4.79 14.27 -10.47
CA GLN A 209 4.47 15.69 -10.56
C GLN A 209 5.56 16.56 -9.90
N LEU A 210 6.00 16.17 -8.70
CA LEU A 210 7.06 16.87 -7.97
C LEU A 210 8.40 16.88 -8.74
N ASN A 211 8.76 15.77 -9.40
CA ASN A 211 9.97 15.68 -10.21
C ASN A 211 9.96 16.63 -11.42
N GLN A 212 8.77 17.01 -11.90
CA GLN A 212 8.60 17.92 -13.05
C GLN A 212 8.53 19.39 -12.63
N ILE A 213 8.10 19.70 -11.41
CA ILE A 213 7.90 21.07 -10.94
C ILE A 213 9.16 21.52 -10.19
N ASP A 214 9.90 22.48 -10.75
CA ASP A 214 10.95 23.20 -10.03
C ASP A 214 10.33 24.03 -8.90
N GLY A 215 10.79 23.84 -7.66
CA GLY A 215 10.16 24.38 -6.45
C GLY A 215 8.88 23.61 -6.01
N GLY A 216 8.64 22.43 -6.56
CA GLY A 216 7.56 21.56 -6.10
C GLY A 216 7.79 21.07 -4.67
N LEU A 217 6.74 21.06 -3.84
CA LEU A 217 6.73 20.54 -2.47
C LEU A 217 5.42 19.78 -2.24
N GLY A 218 5.48 18.57 -1.67
CA GLY A 218 4.30 17.75 -1.42
C GLY A 218 4.59 16.61 -0.45
N TYR A 219 3.63 15.73 -0.22
CA TYR A 219 3.79 14.60 0.68
C TYR A 219 3.61 13.28 -0.07
N VAL A 220 4.50 12.35 0.21
CA VAL A 220 4.52 10.99 -0.35
C VAL A 220 5.05 10.01 0.69
N GLU A 221 4.76 8.75 0.51
CA GLU A 221 5.47 7.69 1.22
C GLU A 221 6.97 7.71 0.80
N VAL A 222 7.87 7.46 1.75
CA VAL A 222 9.33 7.63 1.60
C VAL A 222 9.91 6.90 0.38
N ALA A 223 9.44 5.70 0.05
CA ALA A 223 9.90 4.94 -1.12
C ALA A 223 9.67 5.67 -2.46
N TYR A 224 8.82 6.69 -2.47
CA TYR A 224 8.53 7.53 -3.64
C TYR A 224 9.37 8.80 -3.69
N VAL A 225 10.24 9.06 -2.72
CA VAL A 225 11.23 10.14 -2.78
C VAL A 225 12.38 9.69 -3.68
N LYS A 226 12.22 9.87 -4.98
CA LYS A 226 13.13 9.38 -6.04
C LYS A 226 13.44 10.46 -7.06
N GLY A 227 14.48 10.25 -7.84
CA GLY A 227 14.90 11.17 -8.90
C GLY A 227 15.51 12.44 -8.34
N LYS A 228 14.88 13.60 -8.60
CA LYS A 228 15.35 14.92 -8.12
C LYS A 228 14.86 15.23 -6.70
N LEU A 229 13.96 14.41 -6.15
CA LEU A 229 13.32 14.70 -4.89
C LEU A 229 14.25 14.48 -3.71
N LYS A 230 14.17 15.40 -2.76
CA LYS A 230 14.72 15.27 -1.42
C LYS A 230 13.59 15.20 -0.41
N ALA A 231 13.83 14.60 0.75
CA ALA A 231 12.92 14.63 1.89
C ALA A 231 13.34 15.74 2.86
N ALA A 232 12.39 16.56 3.28
CA ALA A 232 12.62 17.57 4.30
C ALA A 232 12.84 16.93 5.68
N ALA A 233 13.67 17.53 6.51
CA ALA A 233 13.64 17.26 7.94
C ALA A 233 12.44 17.99 8.56
N LEU A 234 11.71 17.30 9.44
CA LEU A 234 10.53 17.85 10.11
C LEU A 234 10.73 17.86 11.63
N ALA A 235 10.25 18.92 12.27
CA ALA A 235 10.22 18.98 13.73
C ALA A 235 9.21 17.99 14.30
N ASN A 236 9.65 17.10 15.22
CA ASN A 236 8.75 16.27 16.02
C ASN A 236 8.13 17.06 17.18
N ALA A 237 7.32 16.41 18.03
CA ALA A 237 6.65 17.10 19.15
C ALA A 237 7.63 17.68 20.20
N SER A 238 8.87 17.21 20.24
CA SER A 238 9.94 17.77 21.09
C SER A 238 10.72 18.89 20.43
N GLY A 239 10.39 19.28 19.18
CA GLY A 239 11.08 20.31 18.42
C GLY A 239 12.37 19.83 17.72
N GLU A 240 12.70 18.55 17.80
CA GLU A 240 13.88 17.98 17.13
C GLU A 240 13.62 17.87 15.63
N GLN A 241 14.60 18.35 14.81
CA GLN A 241 14.56 18.27 13.35
C GLN A 241 15.03 16.88 12.89
N VAL A 242 14.13 16.08 12.37
CA VAL A 242 14.37 14.67 12.03
C VAL A 242 14.15 14.42 10.54
N LYS A 243 15.11 13.73 9.89
CA LYS A 243 14.94 13.20 8.52
C LYS A 243 14.29 11.82 8.56
N PRO A 244 13.49 11.43 7.53
CA PRO A 244 12.94 10.08 7.44
C PRO A 244 14.05 9.08 7.10
N THR A 245 14.43 8.28 8.07
CA THR A 245 15.38 7.17 7.98
C THR A 245 14.76 5.96 8.66
N ASN A 246 15.16 4.76 8.30
CA ASN A 246 14.64 3.54 8.94
C ASN A 246 14.71 3.59 10.47
N GLU A 247 15.78 4.18 11.03
CA GLU A 247 15.94 4.34 12.48
C GLU A 247 14.93 5.33 13.06
N SER A 248 14.80 6.51 12.46
CA SER A 248 13.87 7.55 12.94
C SER A 248 12.41 7.15 12.78
N GLU A 249 12.09 6.42 11.72
CA GLU A 249 10.76 5.85 11.47
C GLU A 249 10.41 4.76 12.48
N SER A 250 11.34 3.81 12.71
CA SER A 250 11.17 2.75 13.72
C SER A 250 11.01 3.32 15.12
N THR A 251 11.78 4.36 15.46
CA THR A 251 11.68 5.07 16.74
C THR A 251 10.29 5.70 16.92
N ALA A 252 9.76 6.33 15.89
CA ALA A 252 8.42 6.93 15.94
C ALA A 252 7.32 5.86 15.99
N LEU A 253 7.45 4.77 15.23
CA LEU A 253 6.50 3.65 15.23
C LEU A 253 6.40 2.95 16.58
N ALA A 254 7.48 2.88 17.34
CA ALA A 254 7.48 2.33 18.69
C ALA A 254 6.58 3.10 19.67
N SER A 255 6.17 4.33 19.33
CA SER A 255 5.21 5.13 20.11
C SER A 255 3.74 4.84 19.77
N ILE A 256 3.48 3.96 18.78
CA ILE A 256 2.12 3.61 18.37
C ILE A 256 1.68 2.34 19.08
N ASP A 257 0.72 2.49 19.96
CA ASP A 257 0.03 1.34 20.55
C ASP A 257 -1.10 0.89 19.60
N LEU A 258 -1.08 -0.39 19.22
CA LEU A 258 -2.13 -1.03 18.44
C LEU A 258 -3.12 -1.70 19.39
N GLY A 259 -4.37 -1.29 19.32
CA GLY A 259 -5.46 -1.91 20.06
C GLY A 259 -5.70 -3.39 19.69
N PRO A 260 -6.69 -4.03 20.32
CA PRO A 260 -7.01 -5.44 20.05
C PRO A 260 -7.42 -5.72 18.60
N ASP A 261 -7.91 -4.70 17.89
CA ASP A 261 -8.28 -4.72 16.48
C ASP A 261 -7.09 -4.41 15.53
N LEU A 262 -5.88 -4.32 16.09
CA LEU A 262 -4.63 -3.97 15.40
C LEU A 262 -4.65 -2.56 14.78
N ILE A 263 -5.48 -1.67 15.29
CA ILE A 263 -5.58 -0.28 14.85
C ILE A 263 -4.93 0.63 15.90
N GLY A 264 -4.13 1.58 15.42
CA GLY A 264 -3.47 2.58 16.25
C GLY A 264 -2.86 3.68 15.41
N GLY A 265 -2.29 4.69 16.08
CA GLY A 265 -1.57 5.77 15.41
C GLY A 265 -1.25 6.91 16.37
N ASN A 266 -0.05 7.44 16.27
CA ASN A 266 0.39 8.63 16.96
C ASN A 266 0.59 9.76 15.92
N PRO A 267 -0.25 10.80 15.91
CA PRO A 267 -0.16 11.83 14.88
C PRO A 267 0.98 12.84 15.09
N ASN A 268 1.62 12.86 16.25
CA ASN A 268 2.72 13.77 16.55
C ASN A 268 3.64 13.15 17.64
N PRO A 269 4.44 12.13 17.30
CA PRO A 269 5.34 11.49 18.26
C PRO A 269 6.43 12.45 18.73
N PRO A 270 6.86 12.35 20.01
CA PRO A 270 7.91 13.19 20.56
C PRO A 270 9.33 12.77 20.12
N LYS A 271 9.49 11.57 19.57
CA LYS A 271 10.78 11.04 19.10
C LYS A 271 10.63 10.43 17.71
N GLY A 272 11.72 10.45 16.94
CA GLY A 272 11.74 9.94 15.58
C GLY A 272 11.04 10.87 14.57
N TYR A 273 10.85 10.38 13.36
CA TYR A 273 10.20 11.13 12.29
C TYR A 273 8.70 11.29 12.56
N PRO A 274 8.12 12.53 12.46
CA PRO A 274 6.81 12.79 13.07
C PRO A 274 5.61 12.22 12.32
N ILE A 275 5.77 11.77 11.07
CA ILE A 275 4.65 11.28 10.26
C ILE A 275 4.91 9.84 9.83
N VAL A 276 4.53 8.89 10.67
CA VAL A 276 4.65 7.46 10.41
C VAL A 276 3.30 6.75 10.54
N THR A 277 3.12 5.67 9.82
CA THR A 277 1.89 4.87 9.89
C THR A 277 2.16 3.41 9.54
N PHE A 278 1.34 2.53 10.09
CA PHE A 278 1.13 1.19 9.53
C PHE A 278 0.26 1.29 8.27
N THR A 279 0.30 0.24 7.45
CA THR A 279 -0.65 0.02 6.35
C THR A 279 -1.27 -1.36 6.50
N TRP A 280 -2.56 -1.43 6.27
CA TRP A 280 -3.38 -2.61 6.56
C TRP A 280 -3.90 -3.25 5.27
N ILE A 281 -3.86 -4.58 5.22
CA ILE A 281 -4.74 -5.36 4.37
C ILE A 281 -6.12 -5.39 5.04
N LEU A 282 -7.16 -5.25 4.24
CA LEU A 282 -8.56 -5.44 4.61
C LEU A 282 -8.97 -6.81 4.09
N ALA A 283 -9.19 -7.76 4.99
CA ALA A 283 -9.60 -9.12 4.64
C ALA A 283 -11.01 -9.41 5.16
N TYR A 284 -11.78 -10.20 4.42
CA TYR A 284 -13.03 -10.71 4.94
C TYR A 284 -12.73 -11.79 5.98
N LYS A 285 -13.39 -11.69 7.13
CA LYS A 285 -13.22 -12.65 8.21
C LYS A 285 -13.76 -14.03 7.83
N GLU A 286 -14.90 -14.07 7.12
CA GLU A 286 -15.59 -15.31 6.75
C GLU A 286 -16.10 -15.31 5.31
N GLY A 287 -16.51 -16.47 4.82
CA GLY A 287 -17.10 -16.62 3.48
C GLY A 287 -16.08 -16.48 2.33
N ASN A 288 -14.82 -16.86 2.55
CA ASN A 288 -13.77 -16.76 1.53
C ASN A 288 -13.72 -17.97 0.58
N ALA A 289 -14.53 -18.99 0.83
CA ALA A 289 -14.64 -20.20 0.00
C ALA A 289 -13.26 -20.78 -0.36
N ASP A 290 -13.01 -21.02 -1.65
CA ASP A 290 -11.76 -21.55 -2.20
C ASP A 290 -10.58 -20.59 -2.13
N LYS A 291 -10.82 -19.30 -1.81
CA LYS A 291 -9.76 -18.29 -1.66
C LYS A 291 -9.09 -18.30 -0.28
N THR A 292 -9.68 -18.97 0.70
CA THR A 292 -9.20 -18.94 2.10
C THR A 292 -7.73 -19.31 2.22
N GLU A 293 -7.32 -20.45 1.70
CA GLU A 293 -5.92 -20.91 1.80
C GLU A 293 -4.96 -20.03 0.98
N LEU A 294 -5.42 -19.51 -0.16
CA LEU A 294 -4.64 -18.59 -0.97
C LEU A 294 -4.38 -17.27 -0.24
N LEU A 295 -5.41 -16.71 0.42
CA LEU A 295 -5.30 -15.49 1.24
C LEU A 295 -4.37 -15.71 2.42
N GLN A 296 -4.57 -16.80 3.17
CA GLN A 296 -3.72 -17.15 4.31
C GLN A 296 -2.26 -17.36 3.88
N LYS A 297 -2.01 -18.07 2.77
CA LYS A 297 -0.67 -18.26 2.23
C LYS A 297 -0.03 -16.93 1.81
N ALA A 298 -0.77 -16.08 1.08
CA ALA A 298 -0.26 -14.79 0.63
C ALA A 298 0.10 -13.87 1.81
N PHE A 299 -0.79 -13.76 2.80
CA PHE A 299 -0.56 -12.86 3.92
C PHE A 299 0.50 -13.38 4.89
N ASN A 300 0.56 -14.68 5.14
CA ASN A 300 1.64 -15.28 5.91
C ASN A 300 3.00 -15.14 5.21
N PHE A 301 3.04 -15.19 3.86
CA PHE A 301 4.26 -14.89 3.11
C PHE A 301 4.71 -13.44 3.34
N MET A 302 3.79 -12.46 3.26
CA MET A 302 4.10 -11.05 3.53
C MET A 302 4.60 -10.83 4.97
N LEU A 303 4.10 -11.60 5.93
CA LEU A 303 4.49 -11.57 7.35
C LEU A 303 5.69 -12.47 7.68
N SER A 304 6.29 -13.15 6.70
CA SER A 304 7.47 -13.98 6.93
C SER A 304 8.70 -13.10 7.21
N GLU A 305 9.66 -13.65 7.98
CA GLU A 305 10.93 -12.98 8.24
C GLU A 305 11.63 -12.56 6.93
N LYS A 306 11.64 -13.45 5.93
CA LYS A 306 12.19 -13.16 4.61
C LYS A 306 11.57 -11.93 3.96
N SER A 307 10.25 -11.80 4.00
CA SER A 307 9.55 -10.65 3.40
C SER A 307 9.74 -9.39 4.21
N GLN A 308 9.65 -9.48 5.54
CA GLN A 308 9.82 -8.33 6.42
C GLN A 308 11.25 -7.76 6.38
N SER A 309 12.28 -8.59 6.25
CA SER A 309 13.68 -8.13 6.14
C SER A 309 13.97 -7.32 4.87
N GLN A 310 13.11 -7.40 3.86
CA GLN A 310 13.24 -6.59 2.63
C GLN A 310 12.68 -5.16 2.79
N ALA A 311 11.88 -4.90 3.83
CA ALA A 311 11.20 -3.62 3.99
C ALA A 311 12.19 -2.41 4.02
N PRO A 312 13.29 -2.45 4.79
CA PRO A 312 14.23 -1.33 4.85
C PRO A 312 14.89 -0.98 3.50
N GLU A 313 15.19 -1.98 2.68
CA GLU A 313 15.81 -1.77 1.35
C GLU A 313 14.88 -1.02 0.37
N LEU A 314 13.58 -1.13 0.62
CA LEU A 314 12.54 -0.53 -0.22
C LEU A 314 11.99 0.77 0.35
N GLY A 315 12.54 1.27 1.47
CA GLY A 315 12.10 2.50 2.13
C GLY A 315 10.89 2.30 3.06
N TYR A 316 10.67 1.08 3.54
CA TYR A 316 9.62 0.76 4.52
C TYR A 316 10.24 0.31 5.84
N VAL A 317 9.41 0.18 6.86
CA VAL A 317 9.81 -0.34 8.17
C VAL A 317 9.23 -1.74 8.34
N SER A 318 10.09 -2.68 8.75
CA SER A 318 9.65 -4.02 9.18
C SER A 318 8.71 -3.90 10.37
N LEU A 319 7.69 -4.73 10.42
CA LEU A 319 6.80 -4.78 11.57
C LEU A 319 7.56 -5.26 12.81
N PRO A 320 7.29 -4.68 14.00
CA PRO A 320 7.75 -5.26 15.26
C PRO A 320 7.30 -6.71 15.40
N ALA A 321 8.13 -7.55 16.03
CA ALA A 321 7.85 -8.99 16.17
C ALA A 321 6.48 -9.28 16.81
N GLU A 322 6.10 -8.53 17.83
CA GLU A 322 4.77 -8.64 18.46
C GLU A 322 3.63 -8.33 17.48
N VAL A 323 3.80 -7.32 16.62
CA VAL A 323 2.80 -6.97 15.59
C VAL A 323 2.71 -8.06 14.54
N VAL A 324 3.85 -8.65 14.12
CA VAL A 324 3.89 -9.80 13.20
C VAL A 324 3.08 -10.97 13.76
N GLU A 325 3.30 -11.35 15.01
CA GLU A 325 2.59 -12.47 15.64
C GLU A 325 1.08 -12.20 15.76
N LYS A 326 0.69 -10.99 16.18
CA LYS A 326 -0.73 -10.59 16.21
C LYS A 326 -1.36 -10.58 14.82
N SER A 327 -0.62 -10.14 13.80
CA SER A 327 -1.07 -10.14 12.41
C SER A 327 -1.25 -11.56 11.87
N LYS A 328 -0.32 -12.49 12.16
CA LYS A 328 -0.47 -13.92 11.81
C LYS A 328 -1.70 -14.55 12.50
N ALA A 329 -1.92 -14.22 13.77
CA ALA A 329 -3.13 -14.67 14.47
C ALA A 329 -4.41 -14.15 13.82
N ALA A 330 -4.42 -12.90 13.33
CA ALA A 330 -5.55 -12.35 12.57
C ALA A 330 -5.70 -13.05 11.21
N VAL A 331 -4.62 -13.36 10.49
CA VAL A 331 -4.65 -14.16 9.25
C VAL A 331 -5.30 -15.53 9.49
N GLY A 332 -5.00 -16.16 10.63
CA GLY A 332 -5.62 -17.44 11.02
C GLY A 332 -7.15 -17.38 11.23
N GLN A 333 -7.71 -16.18 11.41
CA GLN A 333 -9.18 -16.00 11.53
C GLN A 333 -9.90 -15.93 10.18
N ILE A 334 -9.18 -15.86 9.06
CA ILE A 334 -9.77 -15.89 7.72
C ILE A 334 -10.36 -17.28 7.49
N SER A 335 -11.70 -17.39 7.32
CA SER A 335 -12.39 -18.66 7.24
C SER A 335 -13.11 -18.86 5.91
N LYS A 336 -13.30 -20.15 5.57
CA LYS A 336 -13.97 -20.60 4.35
C LYS A 336 -15.47 -20.38 4.42
N GLU A 337 -16.07 -20.76 5.54
CA GLU A 337 -17.52 -20.77 5.74
C GLU A 337 -17.99 -19.41 6.26
N SER A 338 -19.24 -19.07 5.96
CA SER A 338 -19.92 -17.94 6.59
C SER A 338 -20.74 -18.46 7.78
N THR A 339 -20.56 -17.84 8.95
CA THR A 339 -21.37 -18.15 10.13
C THR A 339 -22.79 -17.58 10.03
N LYS A 340 -23.03 -16.63 9.13
CA LYS A 340 -24.37 -16.12 8.82
C LYS A 340 -25.00 -17.03 7.79
N LYS A 341 -25.85 -17.98 8.24
CA LYS A 341 -26.82 -18.68 7.37
C LYS A 341 -27.65 -17.58 6.68
N GLY A 342 -27.76 -17.68 5.35
CA GLY A 342 -28.48 -16.71 4.53
C GLY A 342 -29.85 -16.35 5.11
N ALA A 343 -30.06 -15.05 5.26
CA ALA A 343 -31.38 -14.47 5.52
C ALA A 343 -32.08 -14.27 4.18
#